data_5263eabc274047681a25c1ffa5a4b8ea
#
_entry.id   5263eabc274047681a25c1ffa5a4b8ea
#
_cell.length_a   1.000
_cell.length_b   1.000
_cell.length_c   1.000
_cell.angle_alpha   90.00
_cell.angle_beta   90.00
_cell.angle_gamma   90.00
#
_symmetry.space_group_name_H-M   'P 1'
#
loop_
_entity.id
_entity.type
_entity.pdbx_description
1 polymer ?
#
loop_
_entity_poly.entity_id
_entity_poly.type
_entity_poly.pdbx_seq_one_letter_code
_entity_poly.pdbx_strand_id
1 'polypeptide(L)'
;MARHAGAAVLLLLPLLLSGCSYFRGGNGEDELEAEPRTGIRYGVEIDGEGVDDQIRSTLLSASDANQTISRPPASELVLRRRAEADLPNIESGLRSLGYYEGTASYDVRTVRDDNQTAQATVGELRDSVEDFLRGAPTILTYHVAPGPRYTMGSVKIVVTDPQDGFLAPTPEALKIEPGQPAAAQPVLDAQGELVSQAQRLGYAFAKADKLDAVIDQDTKLMDVTLSVTTGPIVHMGEFTIVGADHVDPRFLRRRVLFRPADRYHPDVMDKTRQSLIDTNLFSTVAVDQPDKLDATGRLPITYTVTERKPRSIGAGAGYATDEGPIVSFFWEHRNFLGAGEKFESDLYFSPLRQELSTNFIKPDVGARKHNLLASTSVKAEDTDAYESKSVGAGMAIERPLWSDGVTGSLGVAYRLAKIKPKDEEEDSFSLLSLPGTVKMDYSDNLLDPTKGWRLNFLAAPYTDTLNSGASFLKTQATATTYVRLTDSAKYILALRGNLGSIAGSSRDDIPADERFYAGGGGSIRGYGYQLAGPLNDDDDPEGGRSLIELSGELRYRMTDTIGLVYFIDGGTVADSALPSLEERLFIGTGIGLRYITPIGPLRLDVGVPVNRRSGIDDIVQVYVSIGQAY
;
A
#
# COMPACT_ATOMS: atom_id res chain seq x y z
N MET A 1 -5.44 46.87 2.99
CA MET A 1 -4.56 46.99 4.19
C MET A 1 -3.73 45.71 4.27
N ALA A 2 -2.65 45.65 3.54
CA ALA A 2 -1.75 44.48 3.51
C ALA A 2 -0.36 44.91 3.98
N ARG A 3 0.03 44.48 5.15
CA ARG A 3 1.44 44.42 5.66
C ARG A 3 1.44 43.74 7.02
N HIS A 4 2.11 42.55 7.09
CA HIS A 4 2.59 41.78 8.26
C HIS A 4 2.17 40.30 8.29
N ALA A 5 2.40 39.58 7.21
CA ALA A 5 2.27 38.10 7.22
C ALA A 5 3.58 37.35 7.00
N GLY A 6 4.73 38.06 6.90
CA GLY A 6 6.01 37.42 6.49
C GLY A 6 6.88 36.84 7.61
N ALA A 7 6.55 37.04 8.89
CA ALA A 7 7.49 36.70 9.99
C ALA A 7 7.08 35.49 10.86
N ALA A 8 5.87 34.95 10.71
CA ALA A 8 5.36 33.89 11.60
C ALA A 8 5.70 32.45 11.14
N VAL A 9 6.07 32.25 9.87
CA VAL A 9 6.28 30.91 9.31
C VAL A 9 7.61 30.26 9.73
N LEU A 10 8.61 31.06 10.11
CA LEU A 10 9.94 30.56 10.47
C LEU A 10 10.07 30.12 11.95
N LEU A 11 9.07 30.38 12.80
CA LEU A 11 9.13 30.07 14.23
C LEU A 11 8.37 28.78 14.63
N LEU A 12 7.62 28.16 13.73
CA LEU A 12 6.86 26.92 14.01
C LEU A 12 7.62 25.62 13.64
N LEU A 13 8.69 25.70 12.85
CA LEU A 13 9.46 24.54 12.44
C LEU A 13 10.23 23.84 13.58
N PRO A 14 10.79 24.55 14.60
CA PRO A 14 11.47 23.89 15.71
C PRO A 14 10.54 23.21 16.72
N LEU A 15 9.27 23.58 16.79
CA LEU A 15 8.32 22.99 17.76
C LEU A 15 7.75 21.64 17.30
N LEU A 16 7.77 21.34 16.01
CA LEU A 16 7.34 20.04 15.48
C LEU A 16 8.41 18.96 15.57
N LEU A 17 9.68 19.33 15.71
CA LEU A 17 10.81 18.38 15.85
C LEU A 17 11.06 17.96 17.29
N SER A 18 10.56 18.68 18.31
CA SER A 18 10.72 18.36 19.71
C SER A 18 9.60 17.52 20.33
N GLY A 19 8.50 17.28 19.61
CA GLY A 19 7.34 16.55 20.07
C GLY A 19 7.39 15.03 19.95
N CYS A 20 8.31 14.45 19.19
CA CYS A 20 8.37 13.01 18.94
C CYS A 20 9.00 12.16 20.05
N SER A 21 9.52 12.75 21.14
CA SER A 21 10.11 11.99 22.25
C SER A 21 9.13 11.61 23.38
N TYR A 22 7.88 12.09 23.35
CA TYR A 22 6.96 11.91 24.49
C TYR A 22 5.93 10.79 24.34
N PHE A 23 5.91 10.05 23.22
CA PHE A 23 5.01 8.90 22.99
C PHE A 23 5.71 7.54 22.96
N ARG A 24 6.79 7.38 23.73
CA ARG A 24 7.34 6.06 24.00
C ARG A 24 6.82 5.59 25.36
N GLY A 25 5.63 5.00 25.35
CA GLY A 25 5.02 4.32 26.49
C GLY A 25 5.91 3.15 26.92
N GLY A 26 6.24 3.13 28.21
CA GLY A 26 7.20 2.24 28.80
C GLY A 26 6.80 0.77 28.76
N ASN A 27 7.75 -0.06 28.38
CA ASN A 27 8.06 -1.32 29.02
C ASN A 27 9.54 -1.24 29.36
N GLY A 28 9.83 -1.19 30.66
CA GLY A 28 11.18 -1.21 31.15
C GLY A 28 11.81 -2.57 30.91
N GLU A 29 12.65 -2.64 29.92
CA GLU A 29 13.82 -3.50 29.92
C GLU A 29 15.00 -2.57 29.69
N ASP A 30 15.94 -2.60 30.61
CA ASP A 30 17.17 -1.85 30.61
C ASP A 30 17.88 -2.06 29.25
N GLU A 31 17.69 -1.14 28.29
CA GLU A 31 18.66 -0.96 27.22
C GLU A 31 19.93 -0.39 27.90
N LEU A 32 20.79 -1.30 28.33
CA LEU A 32 22.20 -1.00 28.55
C LEU A 32 22.69 -0.27 27.29
N GLU A 33 23.08 0.98 27.43
CA GLU A 33 23.82 1.73 26.41
C GLU A 33 24.92 0.80 25.89
N ALA A 34 24.77 0.33 24.66
CA ALA A 34 25.77 -0.51 24.03
C ALA A 34 27.02 0.35 23.86
N GLU A 35 28.03 0.09 24.71
CA GLU A 35 29.36 0.65 24.51
C GLU A 35 29.76 0.51 23.03
N PRO A 36 30.48 1.48 22.44
CA PRO A 36 30.91 1.39 21.06
C PRO A 36 31.73 0.09 20.92
N ARG A 37 31.16 -0.89 20.20
CA ARG A 37 31.75 -2.22 20.06
C ARG A 37 33.08 -2.07 19.36
N THR A 38 34.18 -2.14 20.14
CA THR A 38 35.56 -2.17 19.68
C THR A 38 35.81 -3.51 19.01
N GLY A 39 35.57 -3.60 17.70
CA GLY A 39 35.82 -4.79 16.90
C GLY A 39 36.32 -4.41 15.52
N ILE A 40 36.91 -5.37 14.82
CA ILE A 40 37.41 -5.19 13.45
C ILE A 40 36.22 -5.14 12.51
N ARG A 41 35.97 -3.98 11.86
CA ARG A 41 35.01 -3.86 10.76
C ARG A 41 35.55 -4.62 9.55
N TYR A 42 34.72 -5.41 8.92
CA TYR A 42 35.08 -6.20 7.76
C TYR A 42 33.94 -6.24 6.73
N GLY A 43 34.31 -6.45 5.48
CA GLY A 43 33.42 -6.82 4.39
C GLY A 43 33.60 -8.26 3.99
N VAL A 44 32.60 -8.87 3.36
CA VAL A 44 32.67 -10.24 2.84
C VAL A 44 32.56 -10.19 1.32
N GLU A 45 33.51 -10.82 0.64
CA GLU A 45 33.55 -10.97 -0.81
C GLU A 45 33.56 -12.43 -1.21
N ILE A 46 32.93 -12.76 -2.33
CA ILE A 46 32.99 -14.07 -2.97
C ILE A 46 33.69 -13.92 -4.31
N ASP A 47 34.78 -14.65 -4.49
CA ASP A 47 35.60 -14.65 -5.69
C ASP A 47 35.83 -16.07 -6.21
N GLY A 48 35.99 -16.22 -7.52
CA GLY A 48 36.31 -17.52 -8.14
C GLY A 48 35.94 -17.56 -9.62
N GLU A 49 36.65 -18.39 -10.36
CA GLU A 49 36.32 -18.63 -11.78
C GLU A 49 34.99 -19.40 -11.88
N GLY A 50 34.05 -18.87 -12.71
CA GLY A 50 32.71 -19.44 -12.88
C GLY A 50 31.68 -19.01 -11.83
N VAL A 51 32.01 -18.06 -10.96
CA VAL A 51 31.10 -17.48 -9.96
C VAL A 51 30.30 -16.34 -10.62
N ASP A 52 29.03 -16.62 -10.94
CA ASP A 52 28.08 -15.62 -11.42
C ASP A 52 27.37 -14.89 -10.26
N ASP A 53 26.48 -13.94 -10.59
CA ASP A 53 25.76 -13.15 -9.60
C ASP A 53 24.79 -14.00 -8.76
N GLN A 54 24.23 -15.09 -9.32
CA GLN A 54 23.36 -16.01 -8.60
C GLN A 54 24.14 -16.80 -7.55
N ILE A 55 25.29 -17.34 -7.94
CA ILE A 55 26.19 -18.04 -7.02
C ILE A 55 26.62 -17.09 -5.92
N ARG A 56 27.09 -15.90 -6.28
CA ARG A 56 27.58 -14.90 -5.31
C ARG A 56 26.51 -14.51 -4.30
N SER A 57 25.30 -14.19 -4.73
CA SER A 57 24.19 -13.81 -3.85
C SER A 57 23.75 -14.95 -2.92
N THR A 58 23.73 -16.19 -3.43
CA THR A 58 23.37 -17.36 -2.64
C THR A 58 24.41 -17.63 -1.56
N LEU A 59 25.70 -17.57 -1.91
CA LEU A 59 26.78 -17.84 -0.96
C LEU A 59 26.90 -16.72 0.11
N LEU A 60 26.71 -15.46 -0.27
CA LEU A 60 26.63 -14.36 0.70
C LEU A 60 25.46 -14.53 1.67
N SER A 61 24.32 -15.03 1.18
CA SER A 61 23.15 -15.32 2.02
C SER A 61 23.37 -16.54 2.94
N ALA A 62 24.15 -17.51 2.51
CA ALA A 62 24.49 -18.69 3.30
C ALA A 62 25.60 -18.44 4.34
N SER A 63 26.40 -17.38 4.15
CA SER A 63 27.56 -17.07 5.00
C SER A 63 27.15 -16.49 6.35
N ASP A 64 27.49 -17.17 7.44
CA ASP A 64 27.35 -16.65 8.81
C ASP A 64 28.22 -15.41 9.04
N ALA A 65 29.39 -15.33 8.42
CA ALA A 65 30.24 -14.17 8.48
C ALA A 65 29.56 -12.94 7.87
N ASN A 66 28.87 -13.09 6.74
CA ASN A 66 28.12 -12.00 6.12
C ASN A 66 26.88 -11.60 6.95
N GLN A 67 26.13 -12.57 7.47
CA GLN A 67 24.93 -12.30 8.30
C GLN A 67 25.29 -11.59 9.63
N THR A 68 26.52 -11.83 10.15
CA THR A 68 26.99 -11.25 11.40
C THR A 68 27.91 -10.03 11.23
N ILE A 69 27.91 -9.41 10.05
CA ILE A 69 28.76 -8.23 9.73
C ILE A 69 28.50 -7.03 10.68
N SER A 70 27.28 -6.90 11.18
CA SER A 70 26.89 -5.89 12.19
C SER A 70 27.46 -6.15 13.59
N ARG A 71 28.06 -7.35 13.80
CA ARG A 71 28.68 -7.77 15.08
C ARG A 71 30.16 -8.02 14.86
N PRO A 72 30.99 -6.94 14.77
CA PRO A 72 32.39 -7.07 14.41
C PRO A 72 33.16 -7.94 15.42
N PRO A 73 34.06 -8.83 14.96
CA PRO A 73 34.87 -9.68 15.83
C PRO A 73 35.95 -8.85 16.55
N ALA A 74 36.32 -9.30 17.74
CA ALA A 74 37.28 -8.58 18.57
C ALA A 74 38.72 -8.55 18.00
N SER A 75 39.08 -9.48 17.11
CA SER A 75 40.42 -9.57 16.49
C SER A 75 40.36 -10.30 15.15
N GLU A 76 41.38 -10.13 14.32
CA GLU A 76 41.55 -10.85 13.05
C GLU A 76 41.57 -12.38 13.27
N LEU A 77 42.13 -12.87 14.34
CA LEU A 77 42.11 -14.29 14.67
C LEU A 77 40.68 -14.82 14.86
N VAL A 78 39.82 -14.02 15.49
CA VAL A 78 38.40 -14.36 15.65
C VAL A 78 37.67 -14.32 14.31
N LEU A 79 38.01 -13.37 13.43
CA LEU A 79 37.44 -13.32 12.07
C LEU A 79 37.88 -14.55 11.26
N ARG A 80 39.15 -14.94 11.30
CA ARG A 80 39.65 -16.15 10.63
C ARG A 80 38.98 -17.43 11.13
N ARG A 81 38.77 -17.57 12.43
CA ARG A 81 38.01 -18.71 12.99
C ARG A 81 36.56 -18.71 12.54
N ARG A 82 35.93 -17.51 12.43
CA ARG A 82 34.58 -17.38 11.89
C ARG A 82 34.53 -17.80 10.43
N ALA A 83 35.48 -17.35 9.63
CA ALA A 83 35.61 -17.70 8.22
C ALA A 83 35.83 -19.22 8.01
N GLU A 84 36.69 -19.82 8.82
CA GLU A 84 36.96 -21.28 8.77
C GLU A 84 35.70 -22.09 9.13
N ALA A 85 34.97 -21.69 10.17
CA ALA A 85 33.72 -22.31 10.58
C ALA A 85 32.60 -22.13 9.56
N ASP A 86 32.68 -21.12 8.70
CA ASP A 86 31.70 -20.78 7.68
C ASP A 86 31.89 -21.53 6.34
N LEU A 87 33.07 -22.11 6.09
CA LEU A 87 33.34 -22.87 4.87
C LEU A 87 32.29 -23.95 4.56
N PRO A 88 31.82 -24.78 5.54
CA PRO A 88 30.75 -25.72 5.30
C PRO A 88 29.45 -25.12 4.82
N ASN A 89 29.11 -23.89 5.26
CA ASN A 89 27.92 -23.16 4.82
C ASN A 89 28.08 -22.71 3.36
N ILE A 90 29.25 -22.19 2.98
CA ILE A 90 29.58 -21.84 1.60
C ILE A 90 29.49 -23.05 0.68
N GLU A 91 30.08 -24.18 1.06
CA GLU A 91 29.99 -25.43 0.28
C GLU A 91 28.55 -25.96 0.23
N SER A 92 27.78 -25.83 1.31
CA SER A 92 26.35 -26.16 1.30
C SER A 92 25.56 -25.26 0.36
N GLY A 93 25.89 -23.97 0.29
CA GLY A 93 25.35 -23.04 -0.68
C GLY A 93 25.62 -23.47 -2.13
N LEU A 94 26.85 -23.91 -2.44
CA LEU A 94 27.18 -24.47 -3.76
C LEU A 94 26.35 -25.70 -4.09
N ARG A 95 26.25 -26.65 -3.15
CA ARG A 95 25.42 -27.86 -3.30
C ARG A 95 23.96 -27.53 -3.54
N SER A 96 23.43 -26.49 -2.89
CA SER A 96 22.04 -26.05 -3.08
C SER A 96 21.76 -25.55 -4.51
N LEU A 97 22.79 -25.11 -5.23
CA LEU A 97 22.74 -24.66 -6.63
C LEU A 97 23.06 -25.77 -7.64
N GLY A 98 23.41 -26.98 -7.16
CA GLY A 98 23.77 -28.14 -7.99
C GLY A 98 25.26 -28.30 -8.23
N TYR A 99 26.12 -27.64 -7.47
CA TYR A 99 27.59 -27.79 -7.54
C TYR A 99 28.08 -28.68 -6.39
N TYR A 100 28.00 -30.02 -6.56
CA TYR A 100 28.25 -30.99 -5.49
C TYR A 100 29.74 -31.27 -5.23
N GLU A 101 30.61 -30.90 -6.18
CA GLU A 101 32.08 -31.00 -6.05
C GLU A 101 32.70 -29.63 -5.74
N GLY A 102 31.87 -28.61 -5.51
CA GLY A 102 32.37 -27.28 -5.20
C GLY A 102 33.14 -27.22 -3.90
N THR A 103 34.25 -26.51 -3.92
CA THR A 103 35.11 -26.28 -2.75
C THR A 103 35.28 -24.80 -2.49
N ALA A 104 35.56 -24.45 -1.23
CA ALA A 104 35.80 -23.09 -0.83
C ALA A 104 37.05 -23.00 0.07
N SER A 105 37.76 -21.89 -0.06
CA SER A 105 38.82 -21.48 0.88
C SER A 105 38.63 -20.02 1.21
N TYR A 106 39.35 -19.47 2.19
CA TYR A 106 39.23 -18.07 2.57
C TYR A 106 40.57 -17.38 2.72
N ASP A 107 40.56 -16.08 2.51
CA ASP A 107 41.66 -15.18 2.85
C ASP A 107 41.13 -13.94 3.58
N VAL A 108 41.95 -13.38 4.48
CA VAL A 108 41.63 -12.17 5.24
C VAL A 108 42.71 -11.15 4.99
N ARG A 109 42.34 -10.05 4.35
CA ARG A 109 43.27 -8.94 4.05
C ARG A 109 42.83 -7.67 4.78
N THR A 110 43.75 -7.02 5.45
CA THR A 110 43.53 -5.68 5.97
C THR A 110 44.10 -4.69 4.96
N VAL A 111 43.26 -3.82 4.40
CA VAL A 111 43.71 -2.77 3.48
C VAL A 111 44.48 -1.74 4.30
N ARG A 112 45.83 -1.78 4.23
CA ARG A 112 46.70 -0.71 4.72
C ARG A 112 46.89 0.28 3.58
N ASP A 113 46.82 1.55 3.91
CA ASP A 113 47.04 2.66 2.99
C ASP A 113 48.54 2.72 2.57
N ASP A 114 48.96 1.87 1.63
CA ASP A 114 50.23 1.98 0.93
C ASP A 114 49.97 2.65 -0.42
N ASN A 115 50.37 3.92 -0.48
CA ASN A 115 50.38 4.82 -1.62
C ASN A 115 50.80 4.10 -2.94
N GLN A 116 49.83 3.55 -3.69
CA GLN A 116 50.02 3.23 -5.11
C GLN A 116 48.79 3.64 -5.91
N THR A 117 48.97 4.74 -6.63
CA THR A 117 48.11 5.25 -7.71
C THR A 117 47.85 4.16 -8.75
N ALA A 118 46.75 3.44 -8.61
CA ALA A 118 46.16 2.67 -9.70
C ALA A 118 44.97 3.45 -10.27
N GLN A 119 44.88 3.50 -11.59
CA GLN A 119 43.79 4.15 -12.31
C GLN A 119 42.47 3.42 -12.03
N ALA A 120 41.74 3.88 -11.00
CA ALA A 120 40.41 3.38 -10.68
C ALA A 120 39.37 4.07 -11.57
N THR A 121 38.38 3.31 -12.05
CA THR A 121 37.21 3.84 -12.75
C THR A 121 36.31 4.63 -11.77
N VAL A 122 35.47 5.54 -12.29
CA VAL A 122 34.64 6.47 -11.50
C VAL A 122 33.68 5.74 -10.53
N GLY A 123 33.33 4.48 -10.79
CA GLY A 123 32.53 3.63 -9.90
C GLY A 123 33.32 3.15 -8.68
N GLU A 124 34.55 2.70 -8.88
CA GLU A 124 35.47 2.25 -7.83
C GLU A 124 35.92 3.40 -6.93
N LEU A 125 36.03 4.64 -7.45
CA LEU A 125 36.33 5.84 -6.66
C LEU A 125 35.20 6.22 -5.69
N ARG A 126 33.95 5.95 -6.03
CA ARG A 126 32.81 6.25 -5.18
C ARG A 126 32.73 5.28 -3.99
N ASP A 127 32.95 4.00 -4.24
CA ASP A 127 32.95 2.97 -3.19
C ASP A 127 34.18 3.12 -2.28
N SER A 128 35.33 3.48 -2.82
CA SER A 128 36.55 3.74 -2.04
C SER A 128 36.48 5.00 -1.16
N VAL A 129 35.70 6.01 -1.54
CA VAL A 129 35.52 7.23 -0.70
C VAL A 129 34.58 6.95 0.47
N GLU A 130 33.52 6.15 0.27
CA GLU A 130 32.67 5.73 1.39
C GLU A 130 33.41 4.82 2.38
N ASP A 131 34.33 3.96 1.90
CA ASP A 131 35.17 3.09 2.72
C ASP A 131 36.27 3.86 3.44
N PHE A 132 36.87 4.88 2.81
CA PHE A 132 37.83 5.78 3.45
C PHE A 132 37.22 6.55 4.62
N LEU A 133 35.97 6.97 4.54
CA LEU A 133 35.26 7.65 5.64
C LEU A 133 34.87 6.71 6.78
N ARG A 134 34.92 5.38 6.58
CA ARG A 134 34.58 4.36 7.58
C ARG A 134 35.77 3.74 8.30
N GLY A 135 37.03 4.11 7.96
CA GLY A 135 38.25 3.49 8.45
C GLY A 135 38.59 2.22 7.66
N ALA A 136 39.87 1.94 7.42
CA ALA A 136 40.38 0.89 6.55
C ALA A 136 39.70 -0.49 6.83
N PRO A 137 38.87 -1.04 5.92
CA PRO A 137 38.14 -2.25 6.16
C PRO A 137 39.06 -3.47 6.04
N THR A 138 38.85 -4.47 6.89
CA THR A 138 39.36 -5.81 6.66
C THR A 138 38.41 -6.52 5.68
N ILE A 139 38.92 -7.10 4.61
CA ILE A 139 38.16 -7.85 3.64
C ILE A 139 38.36 -9.34 3.91
N LEU A 140 37.27 -10.04 4.13
CA LEU A 140 37.20 -11.50 4.14
C LEU A 140 36.76 -11.95 2.73
N THR A 141 37.65 -12.58 1.99
CA THR A 141 37.37 -13.12 0.66
C THR A 141 37.26 -14.63 0.74
N TYR A 142 36.12 -15.18 0.30
CA TYR A 142 35.97 -16.62 0.03
C TYR A 142 36.32 -16.88 -1.42
N HIS A 143 37.37 -17.69 -1.65
CA HIS A 143 37.75 -18.18 -2.96
C HIS A 143 37.01 -19.48 -3.23
N VAL A 144 36.15 -19.46 -4.23
CA VAL A 144 35.22 -20.54 -4.54
C VAL A 144 35.55 -21.17 -5.89
N ALA A 145 35.66 -22.48 -5.91
CA ALA A 145 35.74 -23.28 -7.13
C ALA A 145 34.45 -24.11 -7.27
N PRO A 146 33.44 -23.69 -8.03
CA PRO A 146 32.16 -24.37 -8.11
C PRO A 146 32.25 -25.81 -8.65
N GLY A 147 33.19 -26.07 -9.54
CA GLY A 147 33.26 -27.35 -10.24
C GLY A 147 32.13 -27.52 -11.29
N PRO A 148 31.88 -28.76 -11.76
CA PRO A 148 30.83 -29.02 -12.74
C PRO A 148 29.45 -28.91 -12.08
N ARG A 149 28.50 -28.29 -12.80
CA ARG A 149 27.12 -28.26 -12.37
C ARG A 149 26.43 -29.57 -12.72
N TYR A 150 25.83 -30.20 -11.73
CA TYR A 150 25.05 -31.40 -11.91
C TYR A 150 23.68 -31.10 -12.50
N THR A 151 23.10 -32.09 -13.20
CA THR A 151 21.76 -32.02 -13.77
C THR A 151 20.86 -33.09 -13.19
N MET A 152 19.54 -32.89 -13.25
CA MET A 152 18.56 -33.90 -12.87
C MET A 152 18.65 -35.11 -13.81
N GLY A 153 18.81 -36.28 -13.24
CA GLY A 153 18.70 -37.55 -13.93
C GLY A 153 17.23 -38.00 -14.01
N SER A 154 16.87 -39.07 -13.30
CA SER A 154 15.49 -39.53 -13.23
C SER A 154 14.73 -38.83 -12.10
N VAL A 155 13.44 -38.47 -12.35
CA VAL A 155 12.52 -37.98 -11.34
C VAL A 155 11.38 -38.98 -11.18
N LYS A 156 11.22 -39.56 -10.00
CA LYS A 156 10.17 -40.54 -9.67
C LYS A 156 9.24 -39.97 -8.61
N ILE A 157 7.92 -40.21 -8.77
CA ILE A 157 6.92 -39.88 -7.78
C ILE A 157 6.33 -41.17 -7.24
N VAL A 158 6.35 -41.32 -5.91
CA VAL A 158 5.88 -42.53 -5.20
C VAL A 158 4.78 -42.14 -4.23
N VAL A 159 3.66 -42.83 -4.29
CA VAL A 159 2.58 -42.73 -3.30
C VAL A 159 2.74 -43.92 -2.34
N THR A 160 3.05 -43.63 -1.08
CA THR A 160 3.42 -44.67 -0.09
C THR A 160 2.21 -45.42 0.42
N ASP A 161 1.03 -44.78 0.47
CA ASP A 161 -0.25 -45.35 0.88
C ASP A 161 -1.31 -45.10 -0.21
N PRO A 162 -1.25 -45.76 -1.37
CA PRO A 162 -2.15 -45.45 -2.48
C PRO A 162 -3.61 -45.61 -2.06
N GLN A 163 -4.35 -44.51 -2.15
CA GLN A 163 -5.79 -44.46 -1.90
C GLN A 163 -6.53 -44.41 -3.24
N ASP A 164 -7.70 -45.00 -3.29
CA ASP A 164 -8.54 -44.96 -4.50
C ASP A 164 -8.85 -43.49 -4.90
N GLY A 165 -8.47 -43.14 -6.13
CA GLY A 165 -8.74 -41.82 -6.70
C GLY A 165 -7.60 -40.78 -6.59
N PHE A 166 -6.47 -41.05 -5.97
CA PHE A 166 -5.30 -40.20 -6.08
C PHE A 166 -4.43 -40.61 -7.28
N LEU A 167 -4.41 -39.77 -8.27
CA LEU A 167 -3.46 -39.88 -9.39
C LEU A 167 -2.27 -38.95 -9.09
N ALA A 168 -1.09 -39.55 -8.93
CA ALA A 168 0.13 -38.77 -8.78
C ALA A 168 0.34 -37.87 -10.00
N PRO A 169 0.68 -36.59 -9.80
CA PRO A 169 1.01 -35.69 -10.90
C PRO A 169 2.26 -36.19 -11.63
N THR A 170 2.46 -35.74 -12.86
CA THR A 170 3.72 -36.00 -13.57
C THR A 170 4.83 -35.06 -13.05
N PRO A 171 6.12 -35.41 -13.21
CA PRO A 171 7.21 -34.51 -12.87
C PRO A 171 7.11 -33.13 -13.52
N GLU A 172 6.67 -33.06 -14.76
CA GLU A 172 6.49 -31.82 -15.54
C GLU A 172 5.41 -30.93 -14.89
N ALA A 173 4.34 -31.52 -14.36
CA ALA A 173 3.30 -30.80 -13.63
C ALA A 173 3.81 -30.19 -12.32
N LEU A 174 4.85 -30.77 -11.73
CA LEU A 174 5.57 -30.25 -10.56
C LEU A 174 6.74 -29.33 -10.95
N LYS A 175 6.93 -29.04 -12.24
CA LYS A 175 8.01 -28.19 -12.78
C LYS A 175 9.42 -28.71 -12.48
N ILE A 176 9.58 -30.01 -12.38
CA ILE A 176 10.85 -30.69 -12.18
C ILE A 176 11.04 -31.74 -13.26
N GLU A 177 12.10 -31.61 -14.06
CA GLU A 177 12.30 -32.44 -15.25
C GLU A 177 13.76 -32.90 -15.35
N PRO A 178 14.01 -34.08 -15.94
CA PRO A 178 15.35 -34.49 -16.30
C PRO A 178 16.09 -33.45 -17.15
N GLY A 179 17.38 -33.27 -16.90
CA GLY A 179 18.21 -32.30 -17.60
C GLY A 179 18.21 -30.86 -17.03
N GLN A 180 17.31 -30.54 -16.13
CA GLN A 180 17.37 -29.27 -15.38
C GLN A 180 18.56 -29.27 -14.41
N PRO A 181 19.05 -28.10 -13.96
CA PRO A 181 20.06 -28.04 -12.90
C PRO A 181 19.63 -28.79 -11.63
N ALA A 182 20.50 -29.60 -11.07
CA ALA A 182 20.23 -30.38 -9.85
C ALA A 182 20.29 -29.50 -8.59
N ALA A 183 19.50 -28.43 -8.57
CA ALA A 183 19.41 -27.49 -7.46
C ALA A 183 18.40 -27.96 -6.40
N ALA A 184 18.66 -27.65 -5.12
CA ALA A 184 17.82 -28.12 -4.02
C ALA A 184 16.42 -27.45 -4.01
N GLN A 185 16.33 -26.15 -4.30
CA GLN A 185 15.07 -25.42 -4.18
C GLN A 185 13.96 -25.95 -5.12
N PRO A 186 14.19 -26.19 -6.41
CA PRO A 186 13.17 -26.80 -7.29
C PRO A 186 12.66 -28.15 -6.78
N VAL A 187 13.52 -28.96 -6.17
CA VAL A 187 13.15 -30.27 -5.62
C VAL A 187 12.24 -30.10 -4.39
N LEU A 188 12.57 -29.17 -3.50
CA LEU A 188 11.76 -28.86 -2.31
C LEU A 188 10.41 -28.24 -2.71
N ASP A 189 10.42 -27.36 -3.71
CA ASP A 189 9.19 -26.74 -4.23
C ASP A 189 8.28 -27.80 -4.87
N ALA A 190 8.84 -28.73 -5.65
CA ALA A 190 8.11 -29.85 -6.24
C ALA A 190 7.52 -30.78 -5.17
N GLN A 191 8.27 -31.06 -4.10
CA GLN A 191 7.79 -31.84 -2.96
C GLN A 191 6.64 -31.12 -2.24
N GLY A 192 6.76 -29.84 -2.00
CA GLY A 192 5.70 -29.00 -1.41
C GLY A 192 4.44 -28.95 -2.27
N GLU A 193 4.61 -28.80 -3.59
CA GLU A 193 3.48 -28.77 -4.54
C GLU A 193 2.78 -30.14 -4.63
N LEU A 194 3.52 -31.25 -4.58
CA LEU A 194 2.95 -32.59 -4.54
C LEU A 194 2.01 -32.77 -3.34
N VAL A 195 2.44 -32.35 -2.15
CA VAL A 195 1.59 -32.36 -0.94
C VAL A 195 0.40 -31.42 -1.09
N SER A 196 0.61 -30.21 -1.59
CA SER A 196 -0.45 -29.22 -1.79
C SER A 196 -1.52 -29.73 -2.76
N GLN A 197 -1.14 -30.41 -3.84
CA GLN A 197 -2.09 -31.02 -4.79
C GLN A 197 -2.90 -32.13 -4.13
N ALA A 198 -2.27 -32.99 -3.33
CA ALA A 198 -2.97 -34.02 -2.57
C ALA A 198 -3.99 -33.37 -1.60
N GLN A 199 -3.59 -32.33 -0.88
CA GLN A 199 -4.48 -31.61 0.05
C GLN A 199 -5.66 -30.95 -0.67
N ARG A 200 -5.45 -30.31 -1.83
CA ARG A 200 -6.55 -29.76 -2.66
C ARG A 200 -7.53 -30.84 -3.15
N LEU A 201 -7.06 -32.07 -3.28
CA LEU A 201 -7.91 -33.22 -3.61
C LEU A 201 -8.60 -33.84 -2.38
N GLY A 202 -8.51 -33.21 -1.20
CA GLY A 202 -9.21 -33.63 0.01
C GLY A 202 -8.42 -34.54 0.94
N TYR A 203 -7.16 -34.80 0.68
CA TYR A 203 -6.28 -35.58 1.54
C TYR A 203 -5.63 -34.66 2.60
N ALA A 204 -6.41 -34.28 3.62
CA ALA A 204 -6.01 -33.27 4.61
C ALA A 204 -4.72 -33.61 5.36
N PHE A 205 -4.43 -34.89 5.54
CA PHE A 205 -3.25 -35.40 6.24
C PHE A 205 -2.08 -35.73 5.32
N ALA A 206 -2.17 -35.34 4.05
CA ALA A 206 -1.08 -35.54 3.11
C ALA A 206 0.20 -34.87 3.61
N LYS A 207 1.27 -35.61 3.61
CA LYS A 207 2.61 -35.18 4.03
C LYS A 207 3.68 -35.74 3.11
N ALA A 208 4.75 -34.97 2.95
CA ALA A 208 5.93 -35.45 2.27
C ALA A 208 6.65 -36.48 3.16
N ASP A 209 7.09 -37.55 2.55
CA ASP A 209 8.02 -38.47 3.17
C ASP A 209 9.45 -37.92 3.03
N LYS A 210 10.44 -38.66 3.60
CA LYS A 210 11.83 -38.27 3.50
C LYS A 210 12.24 -38.18 2.02
N LEU A 211 12.80 -37.02 1.63
CA LEU A 211 13.36 -36.82 0.30
C LEU A 211 14.51 -37.81 0.05
N ASP A 212 14.45 -38.53 -1.05
CA ASP A 212 15.52 -39.39 -1.53
C ASP A 212 16.13 -38.80 -2.80
N ALA A 213 17.36 -38.32 -2.68
CA ALA A 213 18.12 -37.71 -3.78
C ALA A 213 19.50 -38.39 -3.84
N VAL A 214 19.75 -39.13 -4.90
CA VAL A 214 20.98 -39.88 -5.12
C VAL A 214 21.83 -39.17 -6.17
N ILE A 215 23.06 -38.88 -5.80
CA ILE A 215 24.02 -38.16 -6.64
C ILE A 215 25.01 -39.16 -7.21
N ASP A 216 25.12 -39.26 -8.53
CA ASP A 216 26.10 -40.02 -9.27
C ASP A 216 27.26 -39.09 -9.67
N GLN A 217 28.42 -39.32 -9.05
CA GLN A 217 29.61 -38.48 -9.30
C GLN A 217 30.26 -38.77 -10.66
N ASP A 218 30.06 -39.95 -11.25
CA ASP A 218 30.65 -40.27 -12.55
C ASP A 218 29.85 -39.64 -13.69
N THR A 219 28.52 -39.72 -13.63
CA THR A 219 27.64 -39.20 -14.68
C THR A 219 27.23 -37.73 -14.47
N LYS A 220 27.50 -37.16 -13.28
CA LYS A 220 27.08 -35.80 -12.87
C LYS A 220 25.56 -35.64 -12.86
N LEU A 221 24.84 -36.70 -12.55
CA LEU A 221 23.39 -36.72 -12.49
C LEU A 221 22.92 -36.83 -11.04
N MET A 222 21.75 -36.29 -10.76
CA MET A 222 21.02 -36.45 -9.51
C MET A 222 19.67 -37.10 -9.79
N ASP A 223 19.48 -38.32 -9.29
CA ASP A 223 18.19 -39.02 -9.31
C ASP A 223 17.37 -38.63 -8.08
N VAL A 224 16.10 -38.23 -8.30
CA VAL A 224 15.21 -37.77 -7.23
C VAL A 224 13.97 -38.65 -7.14
N THR A 225 13.64 -39.09 -5.92
CA THR A 225 12.37 -39.74 -5.62
C THR A 225 11.57 -38.87 -4.65
N LEU A 226 10.47 -38.34 -5.14
CA LEU A 226 9.50 -37.59 -4.34
C LEU A 226 8.44 -38.57 -3.82
N SER A 227 8.36 -38.73 -2.51
CA SER A 227 7.40 -39.66 -1.88
C SER A 227 6.36 -38.87 -1.07
N VAL A 228 5.10 -39.29 -1.18
CA VAL A 228 3.97 -38.68 -0.46
C VAL A 228 3.11 -39.76 0.19
N THR A 229 2.80 -39.58 1.46
CA THR A 229 1.77 -40.34 2.19
C THR A 229 0.51 -39.47 2.18
N THR A 230 -0.56 -39.95 1.54
CA THR A 230 -1.80 -39.16 1.36
C THR A 230 -2.72 -39.20 2.57
N GLY A 231 -2.81 -40.36 3.23
CA GLY A 231 -3.88 -40.63 4.19
C GLY A 231 -5.27 -40.69 3.53
N PRO A 232 -6.35 -40.75 4.31
CA PRO A 232 -7.70 -40.85 3.76
C PRO A 232 -8.22 -39.47 3.24
N ILE A 233 -9.25 -39.54 2.36
CA ILE A 233 -10.05 -38.34 2.01
C ILE A 233 -10.79 -37.90 3.26
N VAL A 234 -10.75 -36.61 3.53
CA VAL A 234 -11.32 -35.97 4.71
C VAL A 234 -12.42 -34.98 4.33
N HIS A 235 -13.46 -34.90 5.16
CA HIS A 235 -14.50 -33.89 5.07
C HIS A 235 -14.38 -32.92 6.25
N MET A 236 -14.71 -31.65 6.01
CA MET A 236 -14.71 -30.62 7.03
C MET A 236 -15.75 -30.91 8.11
N GLY A 237 -15.39 -30.78 9.36
CA GLY A 237 -16.28 -30.88 10.52
C GLY A 237 -16.91 -29.55 10.89
N GLU A 238 -17.34 -29.45 12.15
CA GLU A 238 -17.78 -28.19 12.73
C GLU A 238 -16.61 -27.23 12.86
N PHE A 239 -16.91 -25.94 12.77
CA PHE A 239 -15.91 -24.90 13.00
C PHE A 239 -16.16 -24.17 14.32
N THR A 240 -15.09 -23.72 14.94
CA THR A 240 -15.11 -22.92 16.16
C THR A 240 -14.26 -21.64 15.91
N ILE A 241 -14.76 -20.50 16.40
CA ILE A 241 -13.99 -19.25 16.42
C ILE A 241 -13.79 -18.86 17.87
N VAL A 242 -12.54 -18.78 18.31
CA VAL A 242 -12.12 -18.51 19.70
C VAL A 242 -11.46 -17.14 19.78
N GLY A 243 -11.78 -16.36 20.82
CA GLY A 243 -11.21 -15.03 21.05
C GLY A 243 -11.97 -13.88 20.38
N ALA A 244 -13.23 -14.12 19.97
CA ALA A 244 -14.13 -13.13 19.40
C ALA A 244 -15.28 -12.83 20.38
N ASP A 245 -14.94 -12.27 21.53
CA ASP A 245 -15.87 -12.12 22.67
C ASP A 245 -16.89 -10.99 22.49
N HIS A 246 -16.53 -9.97 21.68
CA HIS A 246 -17.37 -8.79 21.43
C HIS A 246 -17.98 -8.75 20.02
N VAL A 247 -17.85 -9.83 19.25
CA VAL A 247 -18.36 -9.91 17.87
C VAL A 247 -19.54 -10.89 17.80
N ASP A 248 -20.64 -10.47 17.17
CA ASP A 248 -21.83 -11.33 17.00
C ASP A 248 -21.46 -12.64 16.29
N PRO A 249 -21.68 -13.80 16.90
CA PRO A 249 -21.41 -15.11 16.29
C PRO A 249 -22.14 -15.33 14.96
N ARG A 250 -23.30 -14.71 14.73
CA ARG A 250 -24.04 -14.80 13.47
C ARG A 250 -23.30 -14.06 12.34
N PHE A 251 -22.65 -12.95 12.67
CA PHE A 251 -21.80 -12.22 11.72
C PHE A 251 -20.59 -13.06 11.34
N LEU A 252 -19.90 -13.64 12.34
CA LEU A 252 -18.73 -14.50 12.12
C LEU A 252 -19.06 -15.74 11.28
N ARG A 253 -20.20 -16.38 11.57
CA ARG A 253 -20.64 -17.57 10.82
C ARG A 253 -20.81 -17.29 9.33
N ARG A 254 -21.26 -16.10 8.94
CA ARG A 254 -21.37 -15.68 7.54
C ARG A 254 -20.02 -15.48 6.85
N ARG A 255 -18.92 -15.36 7.62
CA ARG A 255 -17.57 -15.21 7.09
C ARG A 255 -16.90 -16.56 6.78
N VAL A 256 -17.40 -17.65 7.35
CA VAL A 256 -16.92 -19.00 7.05
C VAL A 256 -17.48 -19.45 5.68
N LEU A 257 -16.58 -19.94 4.82
CA LEU A 257 -16.87 -20.22 3.40
C LEU A 257 -17.13 -21.69 3.10
N PHE A 258 -17.15 -22.54 4.10
CA PHE A 258 -17.48 -23.96 3.98
C PHE A 258 -18.62 -24.35 4.90
N ARG A 259 -19.19 -25.51 4.65
CA ARG A 259 -20.20 -26.15 5.49
C ARG A 259 -19.65 -27.47 6.05
N PRO A 260 -20.11 -27.90 7.22
CA PRO A 260 -19.83 -29.25 7.68
C PRO A 260 -20.22 -30.29 6.62
N ALA A 261 -19.34 -31.28 6.43
CA ALA A 261 -19.40 -32.30 5.37
C ALA A 261 -18.94 -31.88 3.97
N ASP A 262 -18.57 -30.63 3.73
CA ASP A 262 -17.83 -30.29 2.50
C ASP A 262 -16.51 -31.03 2.47
N ARG A 263 -16.05 -31.42 1.27
CA ARG A 263 -14.73 -32.01 1.11
C ARG A 263 -13.64 -31.02 1.56
N TYR A 264 -12.64 -31.50 2.29
CA TYR A 264 -11.53 -30.67 2.72
C TYR A 264 -10.85 -29.97 1.53
N HIS A 265 -10.58 -28.70 1.68
CA HIS A 265 -9.85 -27.90 0.71
C HIS A 265 -9.10 -26.77 1.41
N PRO A 266 -7.75 -26.74 1.37
CA PRO A 266 -6.95 -25.76 2.09
C PRO A 266 -7.23 -24.32 1.65
N ASP A 267 -7.45 -24.07 0.36
CA ASP A 267 -7.73 -22.73 -0.17
C ASP A 267 -9.05 -22.15 0.39
N VAL A 268 -10.02 -22.98 0.71
CA VAL A 268 -11.30 -22.52 1.29
C VAL A 268 -11.10 -22.13 2.75
N MET A 269 -10.24 -22.84 3.46
CA MET A 269 -9.84 -22.49 4.83
C MET A 269 -9.07 -21.16 4.85
N ASP A 270 -8.11 -20.99 3.94
CA ASP A 270 -7.36 -19.75 3.82
C ASP A 270 -8.24 -18.57 3.38
N LYS A 271 -9.12 -18.76 2.42
CA LYS A 271 -10.15 -17.77 2.05
C LYS A 271 -11.07 -17.41 3.21
N THR A 272 -11.40 -18.37 4.08
CA THR A 272 -12.16 -18.08 5.32
C THR A 272 -11.33 -17.24 6.27
N ARG A 273 -10.07 -17.60 6.49
CA ARG A 273 -9.12 -16.82 7.29
C ARG A 273 -9.03 -15.38 6.76
N GLN A 274 -8.85 -15.22 5.46
CA GLN A 274 -8.80 -13.90 4.81
C GLN A 274 -10.13 -13.14 4.98
N SER A 275 -11.27 -13.83 4.84
CA SER A 275 -12.60 -13.23 5.05
C SER A 275 -12.79 -12.69 6.48
N LEU A 276 -12.15 -13.29 7.48
CA LEU A 276 -12.13 -12.78 8.87
C LEU A 276 -11.16 -11.59 9.00
N ILE A 277 -9.98 -11.65 8.39
CA ILE A 277 -9.01 -10.53 8.34
C ILE A 277 -9.62 -9.29 7.70
N ASP A 278 -10.32 -9.47 6.59
CA ASP A 278 -10.96 -8.38 5.82
C ASP A 278 -12.03 -7.62 6.61
N THR A 279 -12.55 -8.19 7.70
CA THR A 279 -13.45 -7.47 8.60
C THR A 279 -12.78 -6.31 9.32
N ASN A 280 -11.44 -6.30 9.39
CA ASN A 280 -10.62 -5.36 10.17
C ASN A 280 -10.91 -5.37 11.69
N LEU A 281 -11.62 -6.38 12.18
CA LEU A 281 -11.93 -6.55 13.61
C LEU A 281 -10.81 -7.25 14.38
N PHE A 282 -9.96 -8.00 13.70
CA PHE A 282 -8.93 -8.83 14.30
C PHE A 282 -7.53 -8.36 13.94
N SER A 283 -6.61 -8.41 14.91
CA SER A 283 -5.17 -8.18 14.69
C SER A 283 -4.47 -9.42 14.18
N THR A 284 -4.91 -10.59 14.65
CA THR A 284 -4.42 -11.90 14.21
C THR A 284 -5.58 -12.85 13.97
N VAL A 285 -5.43 -13.72 12.98
CA VAL A 285 -6.32 -14.84 12.69
C VAL A 285 -5.45 -16.04 12.37
N ALA A 286 -5.38 -16.99 13.31
CA ALA A 286 -4.71 -18.27 13.13
C ALA A 286 -5.73 -19.35 12.84
N VAL A 287 -5.32 -20.36 12.07
CA VAL A 287 -6.13 -21.55 11.78
C VAL A 287 -5.43 -22.72 12.44
N ASP A 288 -6.14 -23.41 13.30
CA ASP A 288 -5.68 -24.66 13.91
C ASP A 288 -6.41 -25.84 13.26
N GLN A 289 -5.61 -26.76 12.75
CA GLN A 289 -6.07 -28.00 12.13
C GLN A 289 -5.52 -29.16 12.93
N PRO A 290 -6.37 -29.88 13.69
CA PRO A 290 -5.91 -30.98 14.49
C PRO A 290 -5.51 -32.19 13.62
N ASP A 291 -4.62 -33.01 14.14
CA ASP A 291 -4.14 -34.24 13.47
C ASP A 291 -5.18 -35.39 13.51
N LYS A 292 -6.33 -35.18 14.12
CA LYS A 292 -7.34 -36.22 14.36
C LYS A 292 -8.72 -35.76 13.93
N LEU A 293 -9.48 -36.68 13.40
CA LEU A 293 -10.88 -36.51 13.09
C LEU A 293 -11.72 -36.55 14.37
N ASP A 294 -12.87 -35.87 14.33
CA ASP A 294 -13.88 -35.90 15.40
C ASP A 294 -14.60 -37.28 15.44
N ALA A 295 -15.51 -37.46 16.41
CA ALA A 295 -16.30 -38.68 16.56
C ALA A 295 -17.17 -39.02 15.36
N THR A 296 -17.42 -38.06 14.44
CA THR A 296 -18.18 -38.24 13.19
C THR A 296 -17.29 -38.54 11.98
N GLY A 297 -15.97 -38.66 12.17
CA GLY A 297 -14.99 -38.91 11.11
C GLY A 297 -14.71 -37.66 10.26
N ARG A 298 -14.94 -36.45 10.79
CA ARG A 298 -14.69 -35.18 10.11
C ARG A 298 -13.58 -34.40 10.79
N LEU A 299 -12.98 -33.46 10.07
CA LEU A 299 -11.90 -32.60 10.56
C LEU A 299 -12.48 -31.34 11.19
N PRO A 300 -12.47 -31.17 12.52
CA PRO A 300 -12.91 -29.93 13.16
C PRO A 300 -11.88 -28.83 12.86
N ILE A 301 -12.36 -27.60 12.60
CA ILE A 301 -11.51 -26.47 12.26
C ILE A 301 -11.69 -25.39 13.33
N THR A 302 -10.57 -24.93 13.92
CA THR A 302 -10.59 -23.84 14.90
C THR A 302 -9.89 -22.61 14.35
N TYR A 303 -10.60 -21.48 14.34
CA TYR A 303 -10.01 -20.17 14.07
C TYR A 303 -9.77 -19.46 15.38
N THR A 304 -8.51 -19.21 15.72
CA THR A 304 -8.11 -18.44 16.90
C THR A 304 -7.85 -17.00 16.48
N VAL A 305 -8.64 -16.08 17.01
CA VAL A 305 -8.56 -14.67 16.65
C VAL A 305 -8.19 -13.81 17.85
N THR A 306 -7.53 -12.68 17.58
CA THR A 306 -7.30 -11.63 18.59
C THR A 306 -7.99 -10.36 18.14
N GLU A 307 -8.97 -9.90 18.92
CA GLU A 307 -9.71 -8.68 18.59
C GLU A 307 -8.79 -7.44 18.61
N ARG A 308 -8.99 -6.55 17.63
CA ARG A 308 -8.40 -5.21 17.66
C ARG A 308 -9.14 -4.32 18.66
N LYS A 309 -8.46 -3.35 19.21
CA LYS A 309 -9.14 -2.29 19.98
C LYS A 309 -10.23 -1.67 19.11
N PRO A 310 -11.49 -1.60 19.60
CA PRO A 310 -12.62 -1.20 18.75
C PRO A 310 -12.60 0.28 18.35
N ARG A 311 -11.85 1.13 19.05
CA ARG A 311 -11.82 2.57 18.85
C ARG A 311 -10.47 3.03 18.36
N SER A 312 -10.51 3.99 17.41
CA SER A 312 -9.35 4.77 16.98
C SER A 312 -9.69 6.25 17.08
N ILE A 313 -8.72 7.04 17.48
CA ILE A 313 -8.79 8.50 17.43
C ILE A 313 -7.54 9.01 16.74
N GLY A 314 -7.66 10.11 16.06
CA GLY A 314 -6.52 10.78 15.46
C GLY A 314 -6.77 12.26 15.24
N ALA A 315 -5.68 12.98 15.00
CA ALA A 315 -5.70 14.38 14.68
C ALA A 315 -4.75 14.64 13.51
N GLY A 316 -5.10 15.60 12.67
CA GLY A 316 -4.28 16.08 11.57
C GLY A 316 -4.13 17.60 11.65
N ALA A 317 -3.02 18.09 11.15
CA ALA A 317 -2.79 19.52 10.96
C ALA A 317 -2.14 19.77 9.61
N GLY A 318 -2.48 20.88 8.98
CA GLY A 318 -1.94 21.32 7.70
C GLY A 318 -1.93 22.83 7.60
N TYR A 319 -1.34 23.32 6.54
CA TYR A 319 -1.35 24.72 6.18
C TYR A 319 -1.30 24.86 4.66
N ALA A 320 -2.14 25.73 4.13
CA ALA A 320 -2.05 26.17 2.73
C ALA A 320 -2.13 27.70 2.69
N THR A 321 -1.41 28.32 1.78
CA THR A 321 -1.40 29.80 1.68
C THR A 321 -2.76 30.36 1.24
N ASP A 322 -3.51 29.57 0.51
CA ASP A 322 -4.82 29.88 -0.03
C ASP A 322 -6.00 29.51 0.90
N GLU A 323 -5.80 28.60 1.87
CA GLU A 323 -6.86 28.17 2.80
C GLU A 323 -6.56 28.54 4.27
N GLY A 324 -5.28 28.79 4.59
CA GLY A 324 -4.84 29.05 5.96
C GLY A 324 -4.53 27.77 6.75
N PRO A 325 -4.55 27.83 8.10
CA PRO A 325 -4.31 26.69 8.95
C PRO A 325 -5.49 25.71 8.92
N ILE A 326 -5.17 24.41 8.83
CA ILE A 326 -6.13 23.31 8.78
C ILE A 326 -5.91 22.42 10.00
N VAL A 327 -6.99 22.07 10.70
CA VAL A 327 -6.98 21.11 11.79
C VAL A 327 -8.11 20.11 11.57
N SER A 328 -7.81 18.85 11.73
CA SER A 328 -8.80 17.78 11.65
C SER A 328 -8.70 16.83 12.83
N PHE A 329 -9.84 16.28 13.25
CA PHE A 329 -9.94 15.23 14.24
C PHE A 329 -10.83 14.13 13.69
N PHE A 330 -10.48 12.87 13.97
CA PHE A 330 -11.36 11.77 13.67
C PHE A 330 -11.52 10.84 14.86
N TRP A 331 -12.69 10.26 14.94
CA TRP A 331 -13.02 9.18 15.85
C TRP A 331 -13.67 8.05 15.08
N GLU A 332 -13.22 6.82 15.29
CA GLU A 332 -13.71 5.61 14.64
C GLU A 332 -14.08 4.57 15.69
N HIS A 333 -15.20 3.88 15.49
CA HIS A 333 -15.55 2.66 16.19
C HIS A 333 -15.88 1.55 15.16
N ARG A 334 -15.02 0.52 15.08
CA ARG A 334 -15.07 -0.51 14.04
C ARG A 334 -15.99 -1.69 14.29
N ASN A 335 -16.65 -1.73 15.45
CA ASN A 335 -17.64 -2.76 15.83
C ASN A 335 -18.72 -2.13 16.69
N PHE A 336 -19.43 -1.13 16.16
CA PHE A 336 -20.28 -0.23 16.95
C PHE A 336 -21.47 -0.93 17.60
N LEU A 337 -22.12 -1.87 16.89
CA LEU A 337 -23.27 -2.65 17.37
C LEU A 337 -22.95 -4.13 17.55
N GLY A 338 -21.70 -4.57 17.33
CA GLY A 338 -21.26 -5.94 17.55
C GLY A 338 -21.20 -6.82 16.29
N ALA A 339 -21.72 -6.39 15.17
CA ALA A 339 -21.70 -7.15 13.90
C ALA A 339 -20.81 -6.51 12.83
N GLY A 340 -19.70 -5.89 13.25
CA GLY A 340 -18.74 -5.27 12.38
C GLY A 340 -19.20 -3.93 11.80
N GLU A 341 -20.21 -3.30 12.40
CA GLU A 341 -20.64 -1.98 12.00
C GLU A 341 -19.56 -0.96 12.34
N LYS A 342 -19.15 -0.19 11.34
CA LYS A 342 -18.19 0.91 11.47
C LYS A 342 -18.93 2.22 11.63
N PHE A 343 -18.58 2.98 12.66
CA PHE A 343 -19.02 4.36 12.83
C PHE A 343 -17.79 5.27 12.84
N GLU A 344 -17.80 6.28 12.00
CA GLU A 344 -16.75 7.30 11.89
C GLU A 344 -17.35 8.67 12.11
N SER A 345 -16.60 9.53 12.75
CA SER A 345 -16.94 10.95 12.92
C SER A 345 -15.69 11.78 12.65
N ASP A 346 -15.78 12.68 11.70
CA ASP A 346 -14.70 13.54 11.27
C ASP A 346 -15.08 15.01 11.54
N LEU A 347 -14.14 15.74 12.10
CA LEU A 347 -14.25 17.14 12.38
C LEU A 347 -13.13 17.87 11.66
N TYR A 348 -13.49 18.82 10.81
CA TYR A 348 -12.57 19.60 9.99
C TYR A 348 -12.74 21.07 10.27
N PHE A 349 -11.66 21.78 10.47
CA PHE A 349 -11.61 23.21 10.70
C PHE A 349 -10.55 23.88 9.84
N SER A 350 -10.95 24.84 9.07
CA SER A 350 -10.10 25.87 8.46
C SER A 350 -10.83 27.23 8.49
N PRO A 351 -10.15 28.33 8.18
CA PRO A 351 -10.83 29.63 8.00
C PRO A 351 -11.97 29.59 6.97
N LEU A 352 -11.80 28.82 5.88
CA LEU A 352 -12.77 28.73 4.79
C LEU A 352 -13.86 27.68 5.02
N ARG A 353 -13.61 26.66 5.89
CA ARG A 353 -14.53 25.52 6.04
C ARG A 353 -14.51 24.94 7.45
N GLN A 354 -15.71 24.77 8.00
CA GLN A 354 -15.92 24.00 9.23
C GLN A 354 -16.92 22.91 8.93
N GLU A 355 -16.57 21.67 9.24
CA GLU A 355 -17.43 20.53 8.94
C GLU A 355 -17.35 19.47 10.02
N LEU A 356 -18.52 18.99 10.43
CA LEU A 356 -18.70 17.74 11.15
C LEU A 356 -19.40 16.75 10.23
N SER A 357 -18.75 15.64 9.90
CA SER A 357 -19.35 14.55 9.15
C SER A 357 -19.36 13.27 9.99
N THR A 358 -20.41 12.45 9.82
CA THR A 358 -20.47 11.12 10.39
C THR A 358 -20.83 10.10 9.33
N ASN A 359 -20.20 8.93 9.40
CA ASN A 359 -20.42 7.81 8.49
C ASN A 359 -20.69 6.54 9.30
N PHE A 360 -21.77 5.86 8.97
CA PHE A 360 -22.10 4.56 9.52
C PHE A 360 -22.13 3.53 8.38
N ILE A 361 -21.37 2.45 8.54
CA ILE A 361 -21.26 1.36 7.58
C ILE A 361 -21.74 0.09 8.25
N LYS A 362 -22.83 -0.49 7.76
CA LYS A 362 -23.29 -1.81 8.17
C LYS A 362 -22.94 -2.83 7.09
N PRO A 363 -21.99 -3.75 7.36
CA PRO A 363 -21.58 -4.75 6.38
C PRO A 363 -22.64 -5.86 6.24
N ASP A 364 -22.60 -6.56 5.10
CA ASP A 364 -23.34 -7.79 4.82
C ASP A 364 -24.87 -7.69 4.95
N VAL A 365 -25.45 -6.60 4.49
CA VAL A 365 -26.90 -6.42 4.47
C VAL A 365 -27.50 -7.23 3.33
N GLY A 366 -28.23 -8.30 3.67
CA GLY A 366 -28.84 -9.23 2.71
C GLY A 366 -27.86 -10.24 2.10
N ALA A 367 -26.68 -9.82 1.68
CA ALA A 367 -25.63 -10.68 1.14
C ALA A 367 -24.24 -10.22 1.59
N ARG A 368 -23.24 -11.10 1.46
CA ARG A 368 -21.84 -10.76 1.75
C ARG A 368 -21.33 -9.64 0.86
N LYS A 369 -20.50 -8.76 1.43
CA LYS A 369 -19.94 -7.58 0.76
C LYS A 369 -20.99 -6.58 0.27
N HIS A 370 -22.27 -6.69 0.69
CA HIS A 370 -23.29 -5.67 0.47
C HIS A 370 -23.34 -4.79 1.72
N ASN A 371 -22.92 -3.54 1.61
CA ASN A 371 -22.84 -2.61 2.72
C ASN A 371 -23.98 -1.60 2.66
N LEU A 372 -24.64 -1.36 3.79
CA LEU A 372 -25.48 -0.18 3.96
C LEU A 372 -24.58 0.95 4.48
N LEU A 373 -24.56 2.04 3.76
CA LEU A 373 -23.89 3.28 4.12
C LEU A 373 -24.96 4.26 4.60
N ALA A 374 -24.70 4.96 5.70
CA ALA A 374 -25.50 6.11 6.12
C ALA A 374 -24.54 7.22 6.52
N SER A 375 -24.84 8.44 6.13
CA SER A 375 -24.01 9.60 6.41
C SER A 375 -24.84 10.80 6.86
N THR A 376 -24.24 11.64 7.71
CA THR A 376 -24.76 12.97 8.02
C THR A 376 -23.61 13.96 7.99
N SER A 377 -23.92 15.22 7.64
CA SER A 377 -22.96 16.31 7.67
C SER A 377 -23.60 17.61 8.11
N VAL A 378 -22.82 18.40 8.83
CA VAL A 378 -23.10 19.81 9.13
C VAL A 378 -21.89 20.59 8.66
N LYS A 379 -22.09 21.50 7.74
CA LYS A 379 -20.99 22.23 7.09
C LYS A 379 -21.28 23.73 7.04
N ALA A 380 -20.27 24.52 7.33
CA ALA A 380 -20.23 25.95 7.08
C ALA A 380 -18.99 26.26 6.22
N GLU A 381 -19.18 27.01 5.15
CA GLU A 381 -18.12 27.49 4.25
C GLU A 381 -18.24 28.99 4.08
N ASP A 382 -17.10 29.66 4.07
CA ASP A 382 -16.96 31.10 3.75
C ASP A 382 -15.74 31.22 2.84
N THR A 383 -16.02 31.34 1.55
CA THR A 383 -15.01 31.39 0.48
C THR A 383 -15.16 32.71 -0.29
N ASP A 384 -14.24 33.01 -1.18
CA ASP A 384 -14.38 34.18 -2.07
C ASP A 384 -15.57 34.03 -3.05
N ALA A 385 -16.04 32.80 -3.29
CA ALA A 385 -17.16 32.51 -4.19
C ALA A 385 -18.54 32.63 -3.50
N TYR A 386 -18.66 32.18 -2.24
CA TYR A 386 -19.95 32.13 -1.52
C TYR A 386 -19.76 31.89 -0.02
N GLU A 387 -20.80 32.26 0.73
CA GLU A 387 -21.03 31.71 2.09
C GLU A 387 -22.11 30.64 2.02
N SER A 388 -21.87 29.49 2.66
CA SER A 388 -22.84 28.36 2.70
C SER A 388 -22.93 27.77 4.10
N LYS A 389 -24.16 27.46 4.54
CA LYS A 389 -24.42 26.69 5.75
C LYS A 389 -25.38 25.56 5.40
N SER A 390 -24.96 24.34 5.61
CA SER A 390 -25.76 23.18 5.19
C SER A 390 -25.80 22.07 6.22
N VAL A 391 -26.90 21.31 6.20
CA VAL A 391 -27.08 20.06 6.94
C VAL A 391 -27.55 19.01 5.94
N GLY A 392 -26.87 17.89 5.92
CA GLY A 392 -27.18 16.80 4.98
C GLY A 392 -27.29 15.44 5.67
N ALA A 393 -28.09 14.56 5.07
CA ALA A 393 -28.17 13.14 5.43
C ALA A 393 -28.32 12.30 4.17
N GLY A 394 -27.72 11.11 4.17
CA GLY A 394 -27.80 10.20 3.02
C GLY A 394 -27.75 8.75 3.44
N MET A 395 -28.27 7.89 2.59
CA MET A 395 -28.17 6.44 2.71
C MET A 395 -27.87 5.84 1.33
N ALA A 396 -27.03 4.80 1.29
CA ALA A 396 -26.71 4.09 0.06
C ALA A 396 -26.48 2.60 0.32
N ILE A 397 -26.71 1.79 -0.70
CA ILE A 397 -26.26 0.40 -0.73
C ILE A 397 -25.04 0.33 -1.64
N GLU A 398 -23.94 -0.17 -1.09
CA GLU A 398 -22.70 -0.45 -1.79
C GLU A 398 -22.50 -1.95 -1.97
N ARG A 399 -22.01 -2.37 -3.12
CA ARG A 399 -21.67 -3.78 -3.39
C ARG A 399 -20.55 -3.90 -4.41
N PRO A 400 -19.79 -5.02 -4.39
CA PRO A 400 -18.96 -5.41 -5.52
C PRO A 400 -19.83 -5.58 -6.77
N LEU A 401 -19.32 -5.17 -7.93
CA LEU A 401 -20.02 -5.35 -9.21
C LEU A 401 -19.52 -6.63 -9.91
N TRP A 402 -18.56 -6.52 -10.81
CA TRP A 402 -18.09 -7.65 -11.62
C TRP A 402 -16.71 -8.20 -11.22
N SER A 403 -15.98 -7.52 -10.34
CA SER A 403 -14.70 -7.97 -9.78
C SER A 403 -14.48 -7.41 -8.38
N ASP A 404 -13.56 -8.00 -7.63
CA ASP A 404 -13.22 -7.56 -6.25
C ASP A 404 -12.64 -6.14 -6.19
N GLY A 405 -12.03 -5.64 -7.29
CA GLY A 405 -11.51 -4.28 -7.39
C GLY A 405 -12.55 -3.23 -7.80
N VAL A 406 -13.82 -3.62 -8.02
CA VAL A 406 -14.87 -2.73 -8.50
C VAL A 406 -16.06 -2.72 -7.55
N THR A 407 -16.34 -1.56 -6.98
CA THR A 407 -17.52 -1.35 -6.13
C THR A 407 -18.46 -0.34 -6.75
N GLY A 408 -19.74 -0.57 -6.60
CA GLY A 408 -20.79 0.37 -6.99
C GLY A 408 -21.70 0.67 -5.83
N SER A 409 -22.15 1.91 -5.74
CA SER A 409 -23.20 2.30 -4.79
C SER A 409 -24.33 3.04 -5.45
N LEU A 410 -25.51 2.91 -4.87
CA LEU A 410 -26.70 3.69 -5.22
C LEU A 410 -27.37 4.14 -3.94
N GLY A 411 -27.72 5.41 -3.85
CA GLY A 411 -28.27 5.99 -2.65
C GLY A 411 -29.32 7.05 -2.88
N VAL A 412 -29.79 7.57 -1.76
CA VAL A 412 -30.61 8.79 -1.66
C VAL A 412 -29.97 9.70 -0.64
N ALA A 413 -29.90 10.99 -0.95
CA ALA A 413 -29.41 11.99 -0.02
C ALA A 413 -30.33 13.22 -0.05
N TYR A 414 -30.44 13.86 1.10
CA TYR A 414 -31.21 15.07 1.29
C TYR A 414 -30.37 16.10 2.01
N ARG A 415 -30.36 17.36 1.49
CA ARG A 415 -29.56 18.44 2.04
C ARG A 415 -30.38 19.74 2.10
N LEU A 416 -30.37 20.36 3.24
CA LEU A 416 -30.85 21.72 3.46
C LEU A 416 -29.62 22.66 3.46
N ALA A 417 -29.68 23.73 2.69
CA ALA A 417 -28.61 24.69 2.59
C ALA A 417 -29.15 26.13 2.53
N LYS A 418 -28.42 27.03 3.16
CA LYS A 418 -28.52 28.46 2.98
C LYS A 418 -27.23 28.93 2.32
N ILE A 419 -27.34 29.52 1.15
CA ILE A 419 -26.20 29.87 0.32
C ILE A 419 -26.35 31.31 -0.11
N LYS A 420 -25.29 32.05 0.09
CA LYS A 420 -25.16 33.43 -0.33
C LYS A 420 -23.96 33.54 -1.26
N PRO A 421 -24.14 33.55 -2.59
CA PRO A 421 -23.06 33.93 -3.52
C PRO A 421 -22.56 35.33 -3.18
N LYS A 422 -21.32 35.66 -3.51
CA LYS A 422 -20.82 37.04 -3.36
C LYS A 422 -21.65 37.93 -4.25
N ASP A 423 -21.98 39.11 -3.74
CA ASP A 423 -22.78 40.16 -4.39
C ASP A 423 -24.25 39.80 -4.71
N GLU A 424 -24.74 38.66 -4.19
CA GLU A 424 -26.12 38.22 -4.33
C GLU A 424 -26.84 38.11 -2.98
N GLU A 425 -28.16 37.92 -3.01
CA GLU A 425 -28.95 37.66 -1.81
C GLU A 425 -28.82 36.21 -1.35
N GLU A 426 -29.04 35.93 -0.04
CA GLU A 426 -29.04 34.58 0.54
C GLU A 426 -30.27 33.81 0.05
N ASP A 427 -30.02 32.65 -0.58
CA ASP A 427 -31.05 31.69 -0.96
C ASP A 427 -31.06 30.44 -0.12
N SER A 428 -32.25 29.85 0.03
CA SER A 428 -32.45 28.60 0.75
C SER A 428 -32.80 27.47 -0.21
N PHE A 429 -32.05 26.37 -0.13
CA PHE A 429 -32.19 25.20 -0.99
C PHE A 429 -32.54 23.96 -0.17
N SER A 430 -33.33 23.08 -0.77
CA SER A 430 -33.73 21.78 -0.22
C SER A 430 -33.52 20.69 -1.28
N LEU A 431 -32.32 20.17 -1.35
CA LEU A 431 -31.86 19.31 -2.42
C LEU A 431 -32.07 17.83 -2.09
N LEU A 432 -32.93 17.17 -2.85
CA LEU A 432 -33.02 15.72 -2.93
C LEU A 432 -32.11 15.24 -4.06
N SER A 433 -31.26 14.24 -3.79
CA SER A 433 -30.41 13.64 -4.81
C SER A 433 -30.42 12.10 -4.76
N LEU A 434 -30.10 11.47 -5.90
CA LEU A 434 -29.94 10.02 -6.03
C LEU A 434 -28.51 9.69 -6.51
N PRO A 435 -27.49 9.78 -5.63
CA PRO A 435 -26.12 9.53 -6.02
C PRO A 435 -25.87 8.06 -6.36
N GLY A 436 -25.36 7.82 -7.56
CA GLY A 436 -24.78 6.55 -8.01
C GLY A 436 -23.27 6.70 -8.16
N THR A 437 -22.48 5.79 -7.58
CA THR A 437 -21.03 5.79 -7.73
C THR A 437 -20.50 4.46 -8.25
N VAL A 438 -19.41 4.53 -9.02
CA VAL A 438 -18.59 3.37 -9.37
C VAL A 438 -17.15 3.70 -9.03
N LYS A 439 -16.54 2.86 -8.19
CA LYS A 439 -15.13 2.97 -7.80
C LYS A 439 -14.37 1.75 -8.29
N MET A 440 -13.26 1.98 -8.92
CA MET A 440 -12.32 0.95 -9.36
C MET A 440 -10.95 1.27 -8.76
N ASP A 441 -10.33 0.31 -8.10
CA ASP A 441 -8.98 0.45 -7.55
C ASP A 441 -8.17 -0.79 -7.87
N TYR A 442 -7.15 -0.61 -8.70
CA TYR A 442 -6.16 -1.60 -9.10
C TYR A 442 -4.74 -1.09 -8.81
N SER A 443 -4.61 -0.17 -7.84
CA SER A 443 -3.31 0.30 -7.37
C SER A 443 -2.68 -0.72 -6.42
N ASP A 444 -1.36 -0.71 -6.33
CA ASP A 444 -0.59 -1.60 -5.46
C ASP A 444 -0.59 -1.17 -3.99
N ASN A 445 -0.85 0.10 -3.69
CA ASN A 445 -0.90 0.65 -2.34
C ASN A 445 -1.90 1.81 -2.27
N LEU A 446 -2.70 1.86 -1.20
CA LEU A 446 -3.71 2.92 -1.03
C LEU A 446 -3.11 4.28 -0.67
N LEU A 447 -2.03 4.32 0.12
CA LEU A 447 -1.45 5.56 0.67
C LEU A 447 -0.28 6.10 -0.16
N ASP A 448 0.52 5.21 -0.76
CA ASP A 448 1.69 5.56 -1.56
C ASP A 448 1.80 4.65 -2.79
N PRO A 449 0.88 4.83 -3.77
CA PRO A 449 0.83 3.98 -4.94
C PRO A 449 2.01 4.21 -5.87
N THR A 450 2.54 3.10 -6.39
CA THR A 450 3.68 3.11 -7.31
C THR A 450 3.34 2.56 -8.70
N LYS A 451 2.30 1.74 -8.80
CA LYS A 451 1.78 1.20 -10.06
C LYS A 451 0.28 0.94 -9.99
N GLY A 452 -0.35 0.86 -11.15
CA GLY A 452 -1.77 0.58 -11.28
C GLY A 452 -2.59 1.83 -11.57
N TRP A 453 -3.90 1.75 -11.37
CA TRP A 453 -4.80 2.86 -11.68
C TRP A 453 -6.05 2.82 -10.80
N ARG A 454 -6.71 3.96 -10.68
CA ARG A 454 -7.98 4.17 -9.98
C ARG A 454 -8.94 4.93 -10.88
N LEU A 455 -10.23 4.63 -10.73
CA LEU A 455 -11.31 5.40 -11.35
C LEU A 455 -12.42 5.59 -10.31
N ASN A 456 -12.86 6.83 -10.14
CA ASN A 456 -14.06 7.17 -9.40
C ASN A 456 -15.03 7.86 -10.35
N PHE A 457 -16.22 7.32 -10.48
CA PHE A 457 -17.30 7.91 -11.25
C PHE A 457 -18.49 8.17 -10.36
N LEU A 458 -19.06 9.37 -10.46
CA LEU A 458 -20.28 9.82 -9.78
C LEU A 458 -21.30 10.26 -10.83
N ALA A 459 -22.55 9.87 -10.65
CA ALA A 459 -23.70 10.44 -11.33
C ALA A 459 -24.80 10.65 -10.30
N ALA A 460 -25.25 11.89 -10.13
CA ALA A 460 -26.24 12.26 -9.13
C ALA A 460 -27.26 13.24 -9.74
N PRO A 461 -28.47 12.81 -10.02
CA PRO A 461 -29.58 13.72 -10.29
C PRO A 461 -29.97 14.43 -9.00
N TYR A 462 -30.18 15.72 -9.09
CA TYR A 462 -30.65 16.61 -8.03
C TYR A 462 -31.97 17.25 -8.41
N THR A 463 -32.81 17.47 -7.41
CA THR A 463 -34.00 18.33 -7.54
C THR A 463 -34.18 19.13 -6.26
N ASP A 464 -34.45 20.41 -6.39
CA ASP A 464 -34.84 21.25 -5.27
C ASP A 464 -36.34 21.02 -4.97
N THR A 465 -36.66 20.77 -3.70
CA THR A 465 -38.00 20.42 -3.25
C THR A 465 -38.76 21.58 -2.63
N LEU A 466 -38.11 22.75 -2.44
CA LEU A 466 -38.74 23.88 -1.78
C LEU A 466 -39.22 24.96 -2.76
N ASN A 467 -38.36 25.58 -3.56
CA ASN A 467 -38.79 26.79 -4.26
C ASN A 467 -38.07 27.10 -5.60
N SER A 468 -36.82 26.72 -5.80
CA SER A 468 -36.06 27.19 -6.97
C SER A 468 -36.40 26.47 -8.27
N GLY A 469 -37.03 25.30 -8.20
CA GLY A 469 -37.26 24.48 -9.38
C GLY A 469 -35.97 23.93 -9.99
N ALA A 470 -34.82 24.11 -9.36
CA ALA A 470 -33.53 23.63 -9.83
C ALA A 470 -33.56 22.09 -9.96
N SER A 471 -33.29 21.63 -11.16
CA SER A 471 -33.20 20.19 -11.47
C SER A 471 -32.04 19.96 -12.40
N PHE A 472 -31.04 19.21 -11.93
CA PHE A 472 -29.83 18.99 -12.70
C PHE A 472 -29.23 17.60 -12.43
N LEU A 473 -28.46 17.13 -13.39
CA LEU A 473 -27.64 15.94 -13.28
C LEU A 473 -26.17 16.36 -13.13
N LYS A 474 -25.57 16.08 -11.98
CA LYS A 474 -24.14 16.26 -11.73
C LYS A 474 -23.42 14.93 -12.01
N THR A 475 -22.44 14.97 -12.90
CA THR A 475 -21.56 13.83 -13.18
C THR A 475 -20.11 14.24 -13.00
N GLN A 476 -19.31 13.32 -12.45
CA GLN A 476 -17.87 13.54 -12.28
C GLN A 476 -17.12 12.23 -12.45
N ALA A 477 -16.00 12.29 -13.17
CA ALA A 477 -15.09 11.16 -13.35
C ALA A 477 -13.67 11.58 -13.01
N THR A 478 -13.07 10.92 -12.02
CA THR A 478 -11.66 11.11 -11.67
C THR A 478 -10.91 9.82 -11.94
N ALA A 479 -9.93 9.88 -12.82
CA ALA A 479 -9.02 8.76 -13.13
C ALA A 479 -7.60 9.11 -12.68
N THR A 480 -6.91 8.15 -12.08
CA THR A 480 -5.52 8.30 -11.67
C THR A 480 -4.73 7.07 -12.11
N THR A 481 -3.52 7.25 -12.62
CA THR A 481 -2.64 6.13 -12.97
C THR A 481 -1.22 6.36 -12.46
N TYR A 482 -0.56 5.26 -12.12
CA TYR A 482 0.79 5.26 -11.56
C TYR A 482 1.66 4.30 -12.37
N VAL A 483 2.80 4.77 -12.82
CA VAL A 483 3.73 4.02 -13.65
C VAL A 483 5.13 4.07 -13.04
N ARG A 484 5.66 2.90 -12.70
CA ARG A 484 7.07 2.77 -12.33
C ARG A 484 7.93 2.96 -13.58
N LEU A 485 8.85 3.92 -13.54
CA LEU A 485 9.80 4.14 -14.62
C LEU A 485 11.09 3.32 -14.43
N THR A 486 11.28 2.74 -13.24
CA THR A 486 12.39 1.84 -12.89
C THR A 486 11.88 0.68 -12.05
N ASP A 487 12.50 -0.49 -12.13
CA ASP A 487 12.12 -1.68 -11.37
C ASP A 487 12.19 -1.45 -9.84
N SER A 488 13.15 -0.65 -9.40
CA SER A 488 13.31 -0.24 -7.98
C SER A 488 12.24 0.75 -7.49
N ALA A 489 11.28 1.16 -8.33
CA ALA A 489 10.32 2.21 -8.03
C ALA A 489 10.96 3.55 -7.59
N LYS A 490 12.19 3.82 -8.01
CA LYS A 490 12.92 5.04 -7.69
C LYS A 490 12.31 6.27 -8.39
N TYR A 491 11.78 6.05 -9.60
CA TYR A 491 11.06 7.05 -10.37
C TYR A 491 9.64 6.55 -10.66
N ILE A 492 8.64 7.36 -10.32
CA ILE A 492 7.22 7.05 -10.50
C ILE A 492 6.58 8.23 -11.23
N LEU A 493 5.89 7.95 -12.32
CA LEU A 493 5.02 8.91 -12.99
C LEU A 493 3.59 8.70 -12.49
N ALA A 494 2.98 9.72 -11.90
CA ALA A 494 1.59 9.73 -11.50
C ALA A 494 0.81 10.74 -12.35
N LEU A 495 -0.30 10.31 -12.94
CA LEU A 495 -1.17 11.14 -13.77
C LEU A 495 -2.58 11.10 -13.19
N ARG A 496 -3.26 12.25 -13.14
CA ARG A 496 -4.67 12.38 -12.74
C ARG A 496 -5.43 13.17 -13.80
N GLY A 497 -6.62 12.70 -14.13
CA GLY A 497 -7.62 13.45 -14.89
C GLY A 497 -8.90 13.55 -14.08
N ASN A 498 -9.54 14.72 -14.09
CA ASN A 498 -10.83 14.96 -13.46
C ASN A 498 -11.74 15.69 -14.46
N LEU A 499 -12.89 15.11 -14.73
CA LEU A 499 -13.90 15.66 -15.65
C LEU A 499 -15.20 15.82 -14.88
N GLY A 500 -15.83 16.97 -14.97
CA GLY A 500 -17.10 17.26 -14.35
C GLY A 500 -18.11 17.85 -15.33
N SER A 501 -19.39 17.56 -15.14
CA SER A 501 -20.49 18.12 -15.92
C SER A 501 -21.75 18.25 -15.07
N ILE A 502 -22.42 19.38 -15.17
CA ILE A 502 -23.76 19.62 -14.63
C ILE A 502 -24.68 19.98 -15.80
N ALA A 503 -25.68 19.13 -16.06
CA ALA A 503 -26.66 19.29 -17.12
C ALA A 503 -28.06 19.46 -16.53
N GLY A 504 -28.88 20.33 -17.13
CA GLY A 504 -30.23 20.64 -16.69
C GLY A 504 -30.43 22.13 -16.49
N SER A 505 -30.30 22.62 -15.27
CA SER A 505 -30.48 24.03 -14.91
C SER A 505 -29.35 24.92 -15.46
N SER A 506 -29.61 26.25 -15.54
CA SER A 506 -28.58 27.26 -15.82
C SER A 506 -27.58 27.34 -14.64
N ARG A 507 -26.42 27.97 -14.83
CA ARG A 507 -25.43 28.17 -13.76
C ARG A 507 -26.07 28.87 -12.55
N ASP A 508 -26.83 29.94 -12.79
CA ASP A 508 -27.37 30.78 -11.73
C ASP A 508 -28.48 30.09 -10.93
N ASP A 509 -29.21 29.14 -11.53
CA ASP A 509 -30.19 28.29 -10.84
C ASP A 509 -29.53 27.18 -10.01
N ILE A 510 -28.25 26.85 -10.28
CA ILE A 510 -27.50 25.82 -9.52
C ILE A 510 -26.91 26.48 -8.26
N PRO A 511 -27.17 25.89 -7.06
CA PRO A 511 -26.57 26.39 -5.83
C PRO A 511 -25.04 26.56 -5.98
N ALA A 512 -24.51 27.72 -5.55
CA ALA A 512 -23.10 28.05 -5.78
C ALA A 512 -22.15 26.97 -5.24
N ASP A 513 -22.47 26.35 -4.10
CA ASP A 513 -21.67 25.27 -3.50
C ASP A 513 -21.79 23.91 -4.21
N GLU A 514 -22.65 23.77 -5.23
CA GLU A 514 -22.70 22.59 -6.12
C GLU A 514 -22.02 22.82 -7.46
N ARG A 515 -21.68 24.07 -7.83
CA ARG A 515 -20.95 24.37 -9.06
C ARG A 515 -19.55 23.77 -9.01
N PHE A 516 -18.90 23.66 -10.16
CA PHE A 516 -17.48 23.30 -10.22
C PHE A 516 -16.60 24.53 -10.07
N TYR A 517 -15.53 24.36 -9.32
CA TYR A 517 -14.45 25.33 -9.13
C TYR A 517 -13.11 24.66 -9.34
N ALA A 518 -12.09 25.41 -9.71
CA ALA A 518 -10.71 24.94 -9.83
C ALA A 518 -9.73 25.94 -9.18
N GLY A 519 -8.53 25.46 -8.85
CA GLY A 519 -7.51 26.19 -8.10
C GLY A 519 -7.36 25.67 -6.67
N GLY A 520 -6.18 25.84 -6.10
CA GLY A 520 -5.82 25.36 -4.76
C GLY A 520 -5.05 24.06 -4.74
N GLY A 521 -4.66 23.64 -3.54
CA GLY A 521 -3.73 22.51 -3.30
C GLY A 521 -4.21 21.13 -3.73
N GLY A 522 -5.53 20.95 -3.91
CA GLY A 522 -6.16 19.70 -4.36
C GLY A 522 -6.60 19.73 -5.84
N SER A 523 -6.39 20.84 -6.55
CA SER A 523 -6.84 21.10 -7.91
C SER A 523 -5.64 21.55 -8.77
N ILE A 524 -5.57 22.84 -9.16
CA ILE A 524 -4.49 23.43 -9.94
C ILE A 524 -3.58 24.20 -8.99
N ARG A 525 -2.50 23.58 -8.55
CA ARG A 525 -1.53 24.19 -7.63
C ARG A 525 -0.86 25.39 -8.27
N GLY A 526 -0.64 26.43 -7.48
CA GLY A 526 -0.10 27.73 -7.93
C GLY A 526 -1.17 28.80 -8.08
N TYR A 527 -2.45 28.42 -8.23
CA TYR A 527 -3.59 29.35 -8.14
C TYR A 527 -4.22 29.29 -6.75
N GLY A 528 -4.80 30.39 -6.29
CA GLY A 528 -5.58 30.43 -5.06
C GLY A 528 -6.81 29.53 -5.10
N TYR A 529 -7.38 29.26 -3.93
CA TYR A 529 -8.54 28.40 -3.78
C TYR A 529 -9.72 28.92 -4.62
N GLN A 530 -10.28 28.09 -5.49
CA GLN A 530 -11.38 28.39 -6.41
C GLN A 530 -11.09 29.45 -7.49
N LEU A 531 -9.89 30.04 -7.55
CA LEU A 531 -9.58 31.15 -8.45
C LEU A 531 -9.26 30.76 -9.90
N ALA A 532 -9.04 29.47 -10.21
CA ALA A 532 -8.70 29.02 -11.58
C ALA A 532 -9.96 28.77 -12.44
N GLY A 533 -10.80 29.79 -12.60
CA GLY A 533 -12.06 29.73 -13.33
C GLY A 533 -12.62 31.08 -13.72
N PRO A 534 -13.92 31.16 -14.12
CA PRO A 534 -14.63 32.38 -14.35
C PRO A 534 -14.73 33.24 -13.08
N LEU A 535 -14.58 34.54 -13.22
CA LEU A 535 -14.69 35.53 -12.16
C LEU A 535 -15.73 36.57 -12.55
N ASN A 536 -16.41 37.15 -11.55
CA ASN A 536 -17.26 38.30 -11.73
C ASN A 536 -16.45 39.61 -11.91
N ASP A 537 -17.14 40.74 -11.98
CA ASP A 537 -16.52 42.10 -12.17
C ASP A 537 -15.67 42.53 -10.95
N ASP A 538 -15.86 41.91 -9.77
CA ASP A 538 -15.13 42.17 -8.53
C ASP A 538 -14.00 41.16 -8.28
N ASP A 539 -13.66 40.33 -9.27
CA ASP A 539 -12.66 39.27 -9.25
C ASP A 539 -13.01 38.04 -8.34
N ASP A 540 -14.28 37.87 -7.93
CA ASP A 540 -14.75 36.74 -7.14
C ASP A 540 -15.10 35.54 -8.03
N PRO A 541 -14.85 34.29 -7.58
CA PRO A 541 -15.13 33.09 -8.38
C PRO A 541 -16.63 32.81 -8.55
N GLU A 542 -17.09 32.71 -9.78
CA GLU A 542 -18.49 32.37 -10.10
C GLU A 542 -18.75 30.86 -10.17
N GLY A 543 -17.70 30.05 -10.37
CA GLY A 543 -17.82 28.64 -10.67
C GLY A 543 -18.42 28.37 -12.06
N GLY A 544 -18.67 27.10 -12.35
CA GLY A 544 -19.22 26.71 -13.65
C GLY A 544 -19.92 25.37 -13.63
N ARG A 545 -20.51 25.00 -14.77
CA ARG A 545 -21.23 23.74 -14.96
C ARG A 545 -20.35 22.60 -15.44
N SER A 546 -19.14 22.89 -15.91
CA SER A 546 -18.21 21.84 -16.30
C SER A 546 -16.79 22.11 -15.85
N LEU A 547 -16.01 21.03 -15.72
CA LEU A 547 -14.65 21.04 -15.22
C LEU A 547 -13.79 20.08 -16.05
N ILE A 548 -12.59 20.53 -16.40
CA ILE A 548 -11.49 19.67 -16.87
C ILE A 548 -10.27 19.99 -16.02
N GLU A 549 -9.68 18.98 -15.39
CA GLU A 549 -8.38 19.07 -14.73
C GLU A 549 -7.48 17.92 -15.16
N LEU A 550 -6.22 18.20 -15.38
CA LEU A 550 -5.16 17.26 -15.65
C LEU A 550 -3.97 17.56 -14.75
N SER A 551 -3.44 16.58 -14.09
CA SER A 551 -2.25 16.69 -13.24
C SER A 551 -1.24 15.63 -13.58
N GLY A 552 0.04 15.99 -13.60
CA GLY A 552 1.15 15.08 -13.77
C GLY A 552 2.21 15.32 -12.70
N GLU A 553 2.65 14.26 -12.05
CA GLU A 553 3.76 14.27 -11.09
C GLU A 553 4.85 13.29 -11.48
N LEU A 554 6.08 13.77 -11.53
CA LEU A 554 7.27 12.91 -11.53
C LEU A 554 7.80 12.84 -10.11
N ARG A 555 7.64 11.68 -9.47
CA ARG A 555 8.06 11.40 -8.10
C ARG A 555 9.42 10.70 -8.13
N TYR A 556 10.40 11.25 -7.43
CA TYR A 556 11.75 10.70 -7.27
C TYR A 556 11.98 10.33 -5.82
N ARG A 557 12.17 9.04 -5.53
CA ARG A 557 12.58 8.55 -4.21
C ARG A 557 14.10 8.69 -4.07
N MET A 558 14.53 9.71 -3.34
CA MET A 558 15.94 9.96 -3.09
C MET A 558 16.50 8.95 -2.08
N THR A 559 15.76 8.69 -1.01
CA THR A 559 16.02 7.67 0.02
C THR A 559 14.71 6.95 0.35
N ASP A 560 14.74 5.97 1.26
CA ASP A 560 13.53 5.29 1.75
C ASP A 560 12.56 6.25 2.46
N THR A 561 13.06 7.37 2.96
CA THR A 561 12.27 8.34 3.74
C THR A 561 12.08 9.69 3.07
N ILE A 562 12.90 10.04 2.07
CA ILE A 562 12.86 11.35 1.41
C ILE A 562 12.58 11.19 -0.07
N GLY A 563 11.58 11.92 -0.57
CA GLY A 563 11.24 12.00 -1.98
C GLY A 563 11.14 13.45 -2.46
N LEU A 564 11.40 13.66 -3.74
CA LEU A 564 11.19 14.90 -4.47
C LEU A 564 10.08 14.70 -5.50
N VAL A 565 9.30 15.73 -5.75
CA VAL A 565 8.24 15.72 -6.75
C VAL A 565 8.41 16.95 -7.64
N TYR A 566 8.33 16.76 -8.94
CA TYR A 566 8.04 17.82 -9.90
C TYR A 566 6.62 17.64 -10.39
N PHE A 567 5.82 18.70 -10.45
CA PHE A 567 4.45 18.62 -10.91
C PHE A 567 4.09 19.69 -11.92
N ILE A 568 3.11 19.34 -12.73
CA ILE A 568 2.41 20.25 -13.62
C ILE A 568 0.92 19.94 -13.55
N ASP A 569 0.10 20.96 -13.30
CA ASP A 569 -1.34 20.88 -13.23
C ASP A 569 -1.94 21.83 -14.27
N GLY A 570 -3.05 21.45 -14.87
CA GLY A 570 -3.74 22.31 -15.81
C GLY A 570 -5.23 22.00 -15.84
N GLY A 571 -6.05 23.01 -16.10
CA GLY A 571 -7.48 22.81 -16.17
C GLY A 571 -8.25 24.10 -16.44
N THR A 572 -9.55 23.95 -16.52
CA THR A 572 -10.50 25.04 -16.72
C THR A 572 -11.87 24.68 -16.21
N VAL A 573 -12.63 25.70 -15.86
CA VAL A 573 -14.05 25.63 -15.51
C VAL A 573 -14.82 26.44 -16.54
N ALA A 574 -15.95 25.90 -17.02
CA ALA A 574 -16.77 26.55 -18.03
C ALA A 574 -18.23 26.63 -17.60
N ASP A 575 -18.95 27.66 -18.11
CA ASP A 575 -20.40 27.77 -17.91
C ASP A 575 -21.20 26.80 -18.80
N SER A 576 -20.61 26.25 -19.85
CA SER A 576 -21.24 25.22 -20.66
C SER A 576 -21.36 23.89 -19.88
N ALA A 577 -22.46 23.15 -20.07
CA ALA A 577 -22.65 21.85 -19.41
C ALA A 577 -21.63 20.79 -19.87
N LEU A 578 -21.14 20.88 -21.09
CA LEU A 578 -20.09 20.00 -21.61
C LEU A 578 -18.72 20.68 -21.42
N PRO A 579 -17.73 19.95 -20.91
CA PRO A 579 -16.38 20.47 -20.78
C PRO A 579 -15.83 20.98 -22.12
N SER A 580 -15.27 22.20 -22.10
CA SER A 580 -14.70 22.86 -23.28
C SER A 580 -13.29 23.37 -22.97
N LEU A 581 -12.38 23.20 -23.92
CA LEU A 581 -11.04 23.81 -23.89
C LEU A 581 -10.96 25.17 -24.61
N GLU A 582 -12.10 25.71 -25.03
CA GLU A 582 -12.19 27.06 -25.63
C GLU A 582 -12.02 28.14 -24.58
N GLU A 583 -12.34 27.81 -23.32
CA GLU A 583 -12.11 28.70 -22.18
C GLU A 583 -10.62 28.80 -21.84
N ARG A 584 -10.28 29.83 -21.05
CA ARG A 584 -8.90 30.01 -20.58
C ARG A 584 -8.41 28.78 -19.83
N LEU A 585 -7.34 28.18 -20.32
CA LEU A 585 -6.66 27.10 -19.62
C LEU A 585 -5.73 27.69 -18.55
N PHE A 586 -5.88 27.29 -17.30
CA PHE A 586 -5.01 27.64 -16.18
C PHE A 586 -3.94 26.57 -16.02
N ILE A 587 -2.67 26.97 -15.94
CA ILE A 587 -1.54 26.04 -15.82
C ILE A 587 -0.69 26.45 -14.62
N GLY A 588 -0.48 25.52 -13.70
CA GLY A 588 0.43 25.65 -12.58
C GLY A 588 1.54 24.62 -12.62
N THR A 589 2.70 24.96 -12.11
CA THR A 589 3.84 24.03 -12.00
C THR A 589 4.59 24.28 -10.71
N GLY A 590 5.38 23.28 -10.28
CA GLY A 590 6.13 23.44 -9.05
C GLY A 590 6.91 22.22 -8.64
N ILE A 591 7.46 22.30 -7.44
CA ILE A 591 8.24 21.24 -6.83
C ILE A 591 7.68 20.90 -5.46
N GLY A 592 7.87 19.66 -5.04
CA GLY A 592 7.43 19.18 -3.73
C GLY A 592 8.49 18.33 -3.05
N LEU A 593 8.50 18.39 -1.72
CA LEU A 593 9.26 17.51 -0.85
C LEU A 593 8.28 16.53 -0.19
N ARG A 594 8.70 15.29 -0.06
CA ARG A 594 7.98 14.21 0.63
C ARG A 594 8.87 13.64 1.72
N TYR A 595 8.33 13.52 2.92
CA TYR A 595 8.94 12.75 3.99
C TYR A 595 8.06 11.56 4.30
N ILE A 596 8.50 10.37 3.90
CA ILE A 596 7.73 9.12 4.01
C ILE A 596 7.64 8.69 5.48
N THR A 597 6.41 8.53 5.97
CA THR A 597 6.12 8.06 7.33
C THR A 597 5.22 6.82 7.28
N PRO A 598 5.12 6.03 8.36
CA PRO A 598 4.22 4.87 8.42
C PRO A 598 2.73 5.22 8.23
N ILE A 599 2.34 6.46 8.46
CA ILE A 599 0.95 6.95 8.33
C ILE A 599 0.72 7.70 7.00
N GLY A 600 1.68 7.68 6.09
CA GLY A 600 1.67 8.39 4.81
C GLY A 600 2.75 9.47 4.74
N PRO A 601 3.09 9.95 3.55
CA PRO A 601 4.10 10.98 3.38
C PRO A 601 3.63 12.34 3.91
N LEU A 602 4.51 13.04 4.63
CA LEU A 602 4.37 14.49 4.83
C LEU A 602 4.74 15.19 3.53
N ARG A 603 3.89 16.09 3.10
CA ARG A 603 3.98 16.80 1.83
C ARG A 603 4.24 18.28 2.07
N LEU A 604 5.21 18.83 1.35
CA LEU A 604 5.44 20.28 1.20
C LEU A 604 5.56 20.56 -0.29
N ASP A 605 4.61 21.28 -0.85
CA ASP A 605 4.62 21.69 -2.26
C ASP A 605 4.72 23.22 -2.38
N VAL A 606 5.45 23.66 -3.39
CA VAL A 606 5.55 25.08 -3.79
C VAL A 606 5.15 25.15 -5.26
N GLY A 607 4.06 25.87 -5.55
CA GLY A 607 3.49 26.03 -6.88
C GLY A 607 3.49 27.46 -7.36
N VAL A 608 3.64 27.64 -8.66
CA VAL A 608 3.57 28.94 -9.34
C VAL A 608 2.61 28.86 -10.52
N PRO A 609 1.79 29.91 -10.77
CA PRO A 609 0.94 29.96 -11.95
C PRO A 609 1.77 30.33 -13.18
N VAL A 610 1.67 29.52 -14.26
CA VAL A 610 2.42 29.74 -15.51
C VAL A 610 1.83 30.92 -16.29
N ASN A 611 0.51 31.00 -16.35
CA ASN A 611 -0.22 32.05 -17.07
C ASN A 611 -1.01 32.93 -16.09
N ARG A 612 -0.29 33.55 -15.16
CA ARG A 612 -0.75 34.38 -14.08
C ARG A 612 -1.60 35.58 -14.58
N ARG A 613 -2.68 35.90 -13.85
CA ARG A 613 -3.44 37.16 -14.00
C ARG A 613 -2.85 38.22 -13.06
N SER A 614 -2.50 39.39 -13.62
CA SER A 614 -1.92 40.46 -12.83
C SER A 614 -3.00 41.08 -11.92
N GLY A 615 -2.70 41.17 -10.64
CA GLY A 615 -3.61 41.75 -9.63
C GLY A 615 -4.52 40.71 -8.96
N ILE A 616 -4.72 39.53 -9.56
CA ILE A 616 -5.61 38.48 -9.07
C ILE A 616 -4.80 37.31 -8.48
N ASP A 617 -3.93 36.74 -9.29
CA ASP A 617 -3.19 35.53 -8.87
C ASP A 617 -1.91 35.90 -8.11
N ASP A 618 -1.62 35.21 -7.03
CA ASP A 618 -0.34 35.31 -6.31
C ASP A 618 0.83 34.80 -7.14
N ILE A 619 2.04 35.18 -6.75
CA ILE A 619 3.26 34.75 -7.44
C ILE A 619 3.58 33.28 -7.11
N VAL A 620 3.27 32.86 -5.87
CA VAL A 620 3.62 31.53 -5.34
C VAL A 620 2.59 31.09 -4.31
N GLN A 621 2.29 29.81 -4.32
CA GLN A 621 1.46 29.13 -3.32
C GLN A 621 2.25 28.01 -2.65
N VAL A 622 2.05 27.82 -1.35
CA VAL A 622 2.72 26.81 -0.54
C VAL A 622 1.66 25.94 0.15
N TYR A 623 1.84 24.63 0.08
CA TYR A 623 0.91 23.66 0.65
C TYR A 623 1.66 22.67 1.54
N VAL A 624 1.18 22.45 2.77
CA VAL A 624 1.70 21.47 3.73
C VAL A 624 0.57 20.55 4.17
N SER A 625 0.73 19.26 3.97
CA SER A 625 -0.31 18.27 4.34
C SER A 625 0.27 16.88 4.55
N ILE A 626 -0.57 15.94 5.01
CA ILE A 626 -0.24 14.51 5.10
C ILE A 626 -0.94 13.79 3.94
N GLY A 627 -0.22 12.87 3.29
CA GLY A 627 -0.67 12.08 2.14
C GLY A 627 -0.07 12.55 0.81
N GLN A 628 -0.32 11.77 -0.26
CA GLN A 628 0.01 12.19 -1.64
C GLN A 628 -1.04 13.20 -2.14
N ALA A 629 -0.74 13.90 -3.24
CA ALA A 629 -1.71 14.83 -3.85
C ALA A 629 -2.92 14.07 -4.43
N TYR A 630 -2.71 12.85 -4.89
CA TYR A 630 -3.71 11.93 -5.41
C TYR A 630 -3.14 10.50 -5.48
#